data_c8309d42d275a3691c172d711cf97731
#
_entry.id   c8309d42d275a3691c172d711cf97731
#
_cell.length_a   1.000
_cell.length_b   1.000
_cell.length_c   1.000
_cell.angle_alpha   90.00
_cell.angle_beta   90.00
_cell.angle_gamma   90.00
#
_symmetry.space_group_name_H-M   'P 1'
#
loop_
_entity.id
_entity.type
_entity.pdbx_description
1 polymer ?
#
loop_
_entity_poly.entity_id
_entity_poly.type
_entity_poly.pdbx_seq_one_letter_code
_entity_poly.pdbx_strand_id
1 'polypeptide(L)'
;MRISPVEPRPRAASAASMTSHPLRPPTRDPRAPRRWVQVLLGVVALAYLSLVLLLPLLAIFSEALSKGWSTYLAAIVDPEALDAIRLTLLSAAIAVPANLVFGVMAAWAITKFDFRGKSVLLTVIDLPFSVSPVIGGLVFVLLYGARGWFGPWLEAHDLRIIFAKPGIVLATIFVTLPFVVRELVPLMQAQTTMKEEAAYSLGATGWQIFRHV
;
A
#
# COMPACT_ATOMS: atom_id res chain seq x y z
N MET A 1 21.54 -55.49 46.33
CA MET A 1 21.81 -54.12 45.82
C MET A 1 23.24 -54.13 45.22
N ARG A 2 23.36 -54.32 43.89
CA ARG A 2 24.67 -54.41 43.19
C ARG A 2 24.85 -53.09 42.45
N ILE A 3 25.88 -52.36 42.85
CA ILE A 3 26.31 -51.14 42.22
C ILE A 3 27.25 -51.55 41.06
N SER A 4 26.80 -51.31 39.84
CA SER A 4 27.64 -51.54 38.65
C SER A 4 28.67 -50.40 38.50
N PRO A 5 29.91 -50.68 38.09
CA PRO A 5 30.95 -49.66 37.93
C PRO A 5 30.66 -48.78 36.72
N VAL A 6 30.85 -47.47 36.90
CA VAL A 6 30.76 -46.45 35.87
C VAL A 6 32.00 -46.57 34.97
N GLU A 7 31.82 -46.95 33.71
CA GLU A 7 32.87 -46.96 32.68
C GLU A 7 33.26 -45.52 32.32
N PRO A 8 34.56 -45.19 32.27
CA PRO A 8 35.01 -43.86 31.86
C PRO A 8 34.83 -43.69 30.35
N ARG A 9 34.05 -42.72 29.93
CA ARG A 9 33.92 -42.30 28.53
C ARG A 9 35.28 -41.81 28.03
N PRO A 10 35.76 -42.26 26.84
CA PRO A 10 36.96 -41.71 26.25
C PRO A 10 36.72 -40.28 25.76
N ARG A 11 37.24 -39.31 26.50
CA ARG A 11 37.48 -37.96 26.01
C ARG A 11 38.71 -37.98 25.13
N ALA A 12 38.63 -37.36 23.95
CA ALA A 12 39.73 -37.03 23.06
C ALA A 12 39.82 -37.85 21.78
N ALA A 13 38.87 -37.65 20.87
CA ALA A 13 39.15 -37.90 19.43
C ALA A 13 38.18 -37.13 18.50
N SER A 14 37.64 -35.96 18.91
CA SER A 14 36.75 -35.17 18.03
C SER A 14 37.24 -33.76 17.71
N ALA A 15 38.53 -33.48 17.89
CA ALA A 15 39.10 -32.16 17.62
C ALA A 15 39.97 -32.09 16.35
N ALA A 16 40.01 -33.14 15.53
CA ALA A 16 40.92 -33.19 14.40
C ALA A 16 40.31 -33.42 13.02
N SER A 17 39.01 -33.12 12.84
CA SER A 17 38.38 -33.12 11.51
C SER A 17 37.61 -31.83 11.21
N MET A 18 38.15 -30.68 11.56
CA MET A 18 37.82 -29.43 10.83
C MET A 18 38.56 -29.53 9.48
N THR A 19 38.03 -30.36 8.59
CA THR A 19 38.39 -30.33 7.18
C THR A 19 38.03 -28.94 6.69
N SER A 20 39.07 -28.15 6.44
CA SER A 20 39.01 -26.92 5.69
C SER A 20 38.29 -27.20 4.37
N HIS A 21 37.00 -26.94 4.32
CA HIS A 21 36.23 -27.00 3.08
C HIS A 21 36.84 -25.91 2.20
N PRO A 22 37.53 -26.23 1.10
CA PRO A 22 38.04 -25.20 0.22
C PRO A 22 36.86 -24.38 -0.26
N LEU A 23 36.90 -23.07 0.01
CA LEU A 23 35.93 -22.13 -0.50
C LEU A 23 35.89 -22.30 -2.02
N ARG A 24 34.84 -22.94 -2.54
CA ARG A 24 34.62 -23.00 -3.99
C ARG A 24 34.62 -21.58 -4.50
N PRO A 25 35.48 -21.22 -5.46
CA PRO A 25 35.38 -19.90 -6.07
C PRO A 25 33.93 -19.74 -6.61
N PRO A 26 33.39 -18.54 -6.54
CA PRO A 26 32.05 -18.29 -7.05
C PRO A 26 31.98 -18.73 -8.51
N THR A 27 31.28 -19.81 -8.78
CA THR A 27 31.05 -20.30 -10.15
C THR A 27 30.28 -19.17 -10.85
N ARG A 28 30.92 -18.51 -11.82
CA ARG A 28 30.26 -17.57 -12.72
C ARG A 28 29.12 -18.34 -13.36
N ASP A 29 27.87 -17.90 -13.05
CA ASP A 29 26.69 -18.46 -13.65
C ASP A 29 26.79 -18.26 -15.19
N PRO A 30 26.93 -19.33 -15.99
CA PRO A 30 27.08 -19.21 -17.44
C PRO A 30 25.81 -18.62 -18.11
N ARG A 31 24.75 -18.42 -17.36
CA ARG A 31 23.49 -17.82 -17.80
C ARG A 31 23.40 -16.32 -17.52
N ALA A 32 24.42 -15.70 -16.90
CA ALA A 32 24.42 -14.25 -16.73
C ALA A 32 24.40 -13.59 -18.13
N PRO A 33 23.33 -12.86 -18.50
CA PRO A 33 23.23 -12.26 -19.82
C PRO A 33 24.42 -11.32 -20.02
N ARG A 34 25.04 -11.40 -21.20
CA ARG A 34 26.19 -10.53 -21.55
C ARG A 34 25.79 -9.08 -21.29
N ARG A 35 26.68 -8.27 -20.74
CA ARG A 35 26.41 -6.86 -20.37
C ARG A 35 25.76 -6.06 -21.49
N TRP A 36 26.17 -6.30 -22.74
CA TRP A 36 25.54 -5.61 -23.89
C TRP A 36 24.06 -6.00 -24.10
N VAL A 37 23.66 -7.25 -23.80
CA VAL A 37 22.25 -7.68 -23.87
C VAL A 37 21.43 -6.97 -22.78
N GLN A 38 21.97 -6.83 -21.57
CA GLN A 38 21.31 -6.08 -20.50
C GLN A 38 21.16 -4.61 -20.86
N VAL A 39 22.18 -4.00 -21.44
CA VAL A 39 22.11 -2.60 -21.91
C VAL A 39 21.10 -2.46 -23.05
N LEU A 40 21.14 -3.37 -24.02
CA LEU A 40 20.19 -3.35 -25.14
C LEU A 40 18.74 -3.48 -24.65
N LEU A 41 18.48 -4.45 -23.78
CA LEU A 41 17.14 -4.62 -23.19
C LEU A 41 16.71 -3.38 -22.38
N GLY A 42 17.63 -2.79 -21.61
CA GLY A 42 17.38 -1.56 -20.87
C GLY A 42 17.05 -0.37 -21.80
N VAL A 43 17.80 -0.20 -22.89
CA VAL A 43 17.54 0.85 -23.87
C VAL A 43 16.21 0.63 -24.56
N VAL A 44 15.90 -0.60 -25.00
CA VAL A 44 14.62 -0.92 -25.64
C VAL A 44 13.45 -0.69 -24.68
N ALA A 45 13.59 -1.11 -23.41
CA ALA A 45 12.55 -0.89 -22.39
C ALA A 45 12.33 0.60 -22.12
N LEU A 46 13.42 1.38 -22.00
CA LEU A 46 13.33 2.83 -21.81
C LEU A 46 12.75 3.54 -23.02
N ALA A 47 13.16 3.15 -24.24
CA ALA A 47 12.62 3.72 -25.47
C ALA A 47 11.12 3.43 -25.61
N TYR A 48 10.71 2.20 -25.34
CA TYR A 48 9.29 1.82 -25.33
C TYR A 48 8.50 2.60 -24.28
N LEU A 49 9.00 2.65 -23.04
CA LEU A 49 8.37 3.38 -21.97
C LEU A 49 8.26 4.89 -22.28
N SER A 50 9.33 5.47 -22.82
CA SER A 50 9.35 6.88 -23.24
C SER A 50 8.32 7.13 -24.35
N LEU A 51 8.25 6.25 -25.35
CA LEU A 51 7.28 6.37 -26.43
C LEU A 51 5.84 6.32 -25.90
N VAL A 52 5.53 5.33 -25.06
CA VAL A 52 4.18 5.15 -24.50
C VAL A 52 3.76 6.29 -23.57
N LEU A 53 4.70 6.89 -22.85
CA LEU A 53 4.41 8.02 -21.96
C LEU A 53 4.45 9.37 -22.68
N LEU A 54 5.47 9.61 -23.51
CA LEU A 54 5.65 10.93 -24.15
C LEU A 54 4.70 11.17 -25.29
N LEU A 55 4.34 10.14 -26.07
CA LEU A 55 3.46 10.31 -27.22
C LEU A 55 2.06 10.79 -26.83
N PRO A 56 1.33 10.19 -25.86
CA PRO A 56 0.06 10.74 -25.40
C PRO A 56 0.22 12.12 -24.75
N LEU A 57 1.31 12.34 -24.02
CA LEU A 57 1.57 13.63 -23.39
C LEU A 57 1.74 14.73 -24.43
N LEU A 58 2.56 14.50 -25.46
CA LEU A 58 2.75 15.41 -26.57
C LEU A 58 1.45 15.65 -27.34
N ALA A 59 0.64 14.60 -27.56
CA ALA A 59 -0.66 14.74 -28.21
C ALA A 59 -1.60 15.65 -27.41
N ILE A 60 -1.67 15.46 -26.06
CA ILE A 60 -2.48 16.32 -25.18
C ILE A 60 -2.00 17.78 -25.24
N PHE A 61 -0.69 18.02 -25.13
CA PHE A 61 -0.15 19.37 -25.19
C PHE A 61 -0.33 20.04 -26.56
N SER A 62 -0.13 19.26 -27.63
CA SER A 62 -0.34 19.79 -28.98
C SER A 62 -1.80 20.18 -29.23
N GLU A 63 -2.74 19.34 -28.76
CA GLU A 63 -4.17 19.65 -28.87
C GLU A 63 -4.57 20.82 -27.97
N ALA A 64 -4.09 20.85 -26.73
CA ALA A 64 -4.38 21.92 -25.77
C ALA A 64 -3.90 23.31 -26.30
N LEU A 65 -2.79 23.34 -27.04
CA LEU A 65 -2.21 24.56 -27.59
C LEU A 65 -2.65 24.86 -29.04
N SER A 66 -3.34 23.92 -29.69
CA SER A 66 -3.77 24.08 -31.10
C SER A 66 -4.66 25.30 -31.33
N LYS A 67 -5.47 25.67 -30.34
CA LYS A 67 -6.37 26.84 -30.38
C LYS A 67 -5.73 28.13 -29.85
N GLY A 68 -4.42 28.11 -29.60
CA GLY A 68 -3.66 29.26 -29.14
C GLY A 68 -3.58 29.36 -27.59
N TRP A 69 -2.53 30.06 -27.18
CA TRP A 69 -2.21 30.23 -25.74
C TRP A 69 -3.30 30.95 -24.93
N SER A 70 -3.98 31.92 -25.56
CA SER A 70 -5.06 32.66 -24.92
C SER A 70 -6.27 31.77 -24.58
N THR A 71 -6.63 30.85 -25.48
CA THR A 71 -7.72 29.88 -25.26
C THR A 71 -7.36 28.89 -24.20
N TYR A 72 -6.10 28.44 -24.15
CA TYR A 72 -5.61 27.55 -23.09
C TYR A 72 -5.70 28.20 -21.71
N LEU A 73 -5.24 29.46 -21.58
CA LEU A 73 -5.37 30.19 -20.31
C LEU A 73 -6.82 30.46 -19.93
N ALA A 74 -7.67 30.81 -20.89
CA ALA A 74 -9.11 30.99 -20.63
C ALA A 74 -9.78 29.70 -20.10
N ALA A 75 -9.40 28.54 -20.65
CA ALA A 75 -9.92 27.24 -20.18
C ALA A 75 -9.48 26.88 -18.76
N ILE A 76 -8.28 27.29 -18.31
CA ILE A 76 -7.83 27.06 -16.93
C ILE A 76 -8.59 27.93 -15.93
N VAL A 77 -8.96 29.15 -16.35
CA VAL A 77 -9.68 30.13 -15.50
C VAL A 77 -11.19 29.93 -15.59
N ASP A 78 -11.64 29.03 -16.45
CA ASP A 78 -13.06 28.70 -16.57
C ASP A 78 -13.68 28.29 -15.22
N PRO A 79 -14.84 28.83 -14.85
CA PRO A 79 -15.50 28.51 -13.58
C PRO A 79 -15.69 27.00 -13.35
N GLU A 80 -16.05 26.24 -14.40
CA GLU A 80 -16.23 24.80 -14.31
C GLU A 80 -14.93 24.08 -14.02
N ALA A 81 -13.82 24.50 -14.66
CA ALA A 81 -12.50 23.95 -14.41
C ALA A 81 -12.02 24.25 -12.98
N LEU A 82 -12.23 25.47 -12.50
CA LEU A 82 -11.90 25.88 -11.15
C LEU A 82 -12.72 25.10 -10.09
N ASP A 83 -13.99 24.88 -10.35
CA ASP A 83 -14.84 24.07 -9.47
C ASP A 83 -14.40 22.60 -9.44
N ALA A 84 -13.98 22.03 -10.57
CA ALA A 84 -13.43 20.69 -10.64
C ALA A 84 -12.10 20.57 -9.86
N ILE A 85 -11.21 21.55 -10.02
CA ILE A 85 -9.94 21.61 -9.28
C ILE A 85 -10.23 21.70 -7.77
N ARG A 86 -11.14 22.61 -7.36
CA ARG A 86 -11.51 22.79 -5.96
C ARG A 86 -12.11 21.53 -5.36
N LEU A 87 -12.97 20.84 -6.12
CA LEU A 87 -13.55 19.56 -5.68
C LEU A 87 -12.49 18.47 -5.50
N THR A 88 -11.55 18.39 -6.44
CA THR A 88 -10.43 17.43 -6.36
C THR A 88 -9.55 17.71 -5.15
N LEU A 89 -9.16 18.96 -4.93
CA LEU A 89 -8.36 19.36 -3.78
C LEU A 89 -9.09 19.13 -2.46
N LEU A 90 -10.37 19.45 -2.38
CA LEU A 90 -11.19 19.20 -1.20
C LEU A 90 -11.28 17.69 -0.91
N SER A 91 -11.55 16.89 -1.94
CA SER A 91 -11.62 15.43 -1.81
C SER A 91 -10.29 14.84 -1.33
N ALA A 92 -9.17 15.29 -1.91
CA ALA A 92 -7.84 14.88 -1.47
C ALA A 92 -7.53 15.34 -0.03
N ALA A 93 -7.85 16.58 0.32
CA ALA A 93 -7.61 17.13 1.65
C ALA A 93 -8.36 16.39 2.76
N ILE A 94 -9.48 15.74 2.45
CA ILE A 94 -10.23 14.93 3.40
C ILE A 94 -9.82 13.45 3.31
N ALA A 95 -9.72 12.90 2.09
CA ALA A 95 -9.46 11.48 1.89
C ALA A 95 -8.05 11.08 2.34
N VAL A 96 -7.02 11.90 2.09
CA VAL A 96 -5.63 11.57 2.44
C VAL A 96 -5.45 11.46 3.96
N PRO A 97 -5.84 12.44 4.81
CA PRO A 97 -5.73 12.29 6.25
C PRO A 97 -6.60 11.15 6.80
N ALA A 98 -7.81 10.97 6.27
CA ALA A 98 -8.68 9.88 6.69
C ALA A 98 -8.03 8.52 6.41
N ASN A 99 -7.52 8.31 5.20
CA ASN A 99 -6.84 7.08 4.83
C ASN A 99 -5.54 6.86 5.61
N LEU A 100 -4.81 7.93 5.90
CA LEU A 100 -3.61 7.83 6.73
C LEU A 100 -3.99 7.33 8.14
N VAL A 101 -4.97 7.95 8.78
CA VAL A 101 -5.39 7.56 10.13
C VAL A 101 -5.95 6.13 10.15
N PHE A 102 -6.96 5.84 9.32
CA PHE A 102 -7.59 4.52 9.28
C PHE A 102 -6.65 3.44 8.74
N GLY A 103 -5.83 3.76 7.74
CA GLY A 103 -4.87 2.84 7.15
C GLY A 103 -3.75 2.45 8.11
N VAL A 104 -3.19 3.42 8.85
CA VAL A 104 -2.18 3.15 9.89
C VAL A 104 -2.78 2.32 11.02
N MET A 105 -3.99 2.68 11.49
CA MET A 105 -4.67 1.92 12.54
C MET A 105 -4.95 0.47 12.10
N ALA A 106 -5.45 0.28 10.87
CA ALA A 106 -5.73 -1.04 10.32
C ALA A 106 -4.44 -1.86 10.12
N ALA A 107 -3.40 -1.27 9.52
CA ALA A 107 -2.12 -1.93 9.33
C ALA A 107 -1.48 -2.34 10.67
N TRP A 108 -1.53 -1.46 11.67
CA TRP A 108 -1.03 -1.74 13.01
C TRP A 108 -1.83 -2.85 13.70
N ALA A 109 -3.17 -2.81 13.62
CA ALA A 109 -4.02 -3.87 14.17
C ALA A 109 -3.73 -5.22 13.51
N ILE A 110 -3.56 -5.26 12.19
CA ILE A 110 -3.28 -6.47 11.43
C ILE A 110 -1.89 -7.03 11.75
N THR A 111 -0.89 -6.18 11.95
CA THR A 111 0.51 -6.63 12.12
C THR A 111 0.83 -7.00 13.56
N LYS A 112 0.28 -6.28 14.54
CA LYS A 112 0.66 -6.42 15.95
C LYS A 112 -0.29 -7.24 16.80
N PHE A 113 -1.52 -7.45 16.33
CA PHE A 113 -2.52 -8.20 17.11
C PHE A 113 -3.01 -9.44 16.36
N ASP A 114 -3.19 -10.52 17.12
CA ASP A 114 -3.90 -11.71 16.67
C ASP A 114 -5.29 -11.70 17.29
N PHE A 115 -6.30 -11.42 16.47
CA PHE A 115 -7.70 -11.36 16.89
C PHE A 115 -8.62 -12.13 15.95
N ARG A 116 -9.73 -12.61 16.51
CA ARG A 116 -10.78 -13.24 15.71
C ARG A 116 -11.40 -12.18 14.78
N GLY A 117 -11.38 -12.40 13.48
CA GLY A 117 -11.89 -11.43 12.49
C GLY A 117 -10.80 -10.69 11.70
N LYS A 118 -9.53 -10.94 11.96
CA LYS A 118 -8.41 -10.39 11.17
C LYS A 118 -8.56 -10.69 9.67
N SER A 119 -8.97 -11.91 9.33
CA SER A 119 -9.25 -12.30 7.95
C SER A 119 -10.42 -11.53 7.35
N VAL A 120 -11.47 -11.29 8.12
CA VAL A 120 -12.62 -10.48 7.67
C VAL A 120 -12.19 -9.03 7.43
N LEU A 121 -11.41 -8.45 8.34
CA LEU A 121 -10.90 -7.09 8.16
C LEU A 121 -10.06 -6.97 6.89
N LEU A 122 -9.15 -7.90 6.63
CA LEU A 122 -8.36 -7.95 5.39
C LEU A 122 -9.26 -8.06 4.16
N THR A 123 -10.27 -8.95 4.19
CA THR A 123 -11.22 -9.11 3.09
C THR A 123 -12.00 -7.81 2.83
N VAL A 124 -12.46 -7.12 3.87
CA VAL A 124 -13.18 -5.84 3.73
C VAL A 124 -12.28 -4.76 3.15
N ILE A 125 -11.02 -4.69 3.59
CA ILE A 125 -10.05 -3.74 3.04
C ILE A 125 -9.75 -4.04 1.56
N ASP A 126 -9.72 -5.31 1.17
CA ASP A 126 -9.42 -5.71 -0.21
C ASP A 126 -10.65 -5.68 -1.14
N LEU A 127 -11.86 -5.47 -0.61
CA LEU A 127 -13.10 -5.37 -1.39
C LEU A 127 -12.99 -4.40 -2.58
N PRO A 128 -12.46 -3.16 -2.43
CA PRO A 128 -12.38 -2.21 -3.53
C PRO A 128 -11.57 -2.72 -4.73
N PHE A 129 -10.59 -3.59 -4.50
CA PHE A 129 -9.80 -4.22 -5.57
C PHE A 129 -10.50 -5.41 -6.23
N SER A 130 -11.33 -6.11 -5.46
CA SER A 130 -12.01 -7.33 -5.91
C SER A 130 -13.30 -7.03 -6.66
N VAL A 131 -13.88 -5.87 -6.43
CA VAL A 131 -15.19 -5.46 -6.96
C VAL A 131 -15.00 -4.47 -8.12
N SER A 132 -15.71 -4.69 -9.21
CA SER A 132 -15.71 -3.72 -10.32
C SER A 132 -16.17 -2.33 -9.82
N PRO A 133 -15.56 -1.23 -10.30
CA PRO A 133 -15.99 0.12 -9.94
C PRO A 133 -17.48 0.40 -10.17
N VAL A 134 -18.07 -0.24 -11.18
CA VAL A 134 -19.51 -0.14 -11.48
C VAL A 134 -20.34 -0.78 -10.38
N ILE A 135 -19.96 -1.97 -9.91
CA ILE A 135 -20.64 -2.66 -8.80
C ILE A 135 -20.43 -1.88 -7.51
N GLY A 136 -19.22 -1.37 -7.27
CA GLY A 136 -18.94 -0.49 -6.13
C GLY A 136 -19.86 0.73 -6.11
N GLY A 137 -20.01 1.42 -7.23
CA GLY A 137 -20.94 2.54 -7.39
C GLY A 137 -22.39 2.15 -7.10
N LEU A 138 -22.84 0.98 -7.59
CA LEU A 138 -24.18 0.47 -7.32
C LEU A 138 -24.38 0.19 -5.83
N VAL A 139 -23.41 -0.39 -5.15
CA VAL A 139 -23.45 -0.62 -3.69
C VAL A 139 -23.60 0.71 -2.94
N PHE A 140 -22.88 1.75 -3.34
CA PHE A 140 -23.05 3.09 -2.77
C PHE A 140 -24.48 3.62 -2.95
N VAL A 141 -25.08 3.45 -4.15
CA VAL A 141 -26.45 3.85 -4.41
C VAL A 141 -27.44 3.04 -3.56
N LEU A 142 -27.22 1.74 -3.38
CA LEU A 142 -28.07 0.89 -2.54
C LEU A 142 -27.95 1.21 -1.04
N LEU A 143 -26.81 1.69 -0.59
CA LEU A 143 -26.59 2.07 0.80
C LEU A 143 -27.10 3.49 1.09
N TYR A 144 -26.71 4.46 0.27
CA TYR A 144 -26.88 5.90 0.54
C TYR A 144 -27.89 6.59 -0.38
N GLY A 145 -28.49 5.88 -1.34
CA GLY A 145 -29.56 6.43 -2.18
C GLY A 145 -30.84 6.65 -1.40
N ALA A 146 -31.76 7.42 -1.95
CA ALA A 146 -33.04 7.80 -1.29
C ALA A 146 -33.88 6.57 -0.81
N ARG A 147 -33.78 5.44 -1.54
CA ARG A 147 -34.42 4.17 -1.17
C ARG A 147 -33.44 3.16 -0.55
N GLY A 148 -32.22 3.60 -0.24
CA GLY A 148 -31.17 2.77 0.33
C GLY A 148 -31.34 2.57 1.85
N TRP A 149 -30.46 1.74 2.42
CA TRP A 149 -30.52 1.44 3.87
C TRP A 149 -30.39 2.68 4.75
N PHE A 150 -29.56 3.63 4.37
CA PHE A 150 -29.37 4.90 5.09
C PHE A 150 -30.21 6.04 4.49
N GLY A 151 -30.95 5.79 3.40
CA GLY A 151 -31.73 6.82 2.69
C GLY A 151 -32.66 7.61 3.58
N PRO A 152 -33.60 6.97 4.31
CA PRO A 152 -34.58 7.69 5.18
C PRO A 152 -33.88 8.50 6.28
N TRP A 153 -32.77 8.01 6.84
CA TRP A 153 -32.02 8.74 7.86
C TRP A 153 -31.31 9.95 7.28
N LEU A 154 -30.70 9.79 6.10
CA LEU A 154 -30.03 10.88 5.39
C LEU A 154 -31.00 11.98 4.97
N GLU A 155 -32.18 11.60 4.49
CA GLU A 155 -33.23 12.54 4.09
C GLU A 155 -33.76 13.31 5.30
N ALA A 156 -33.96 12.65 6.45
CA ALA A 156 -34.36 13.29 7.68
C ALA A 156 -33.37 14.35 8.20
N HIS A 157 -32.08 14.25 7.81
CA HIS A 157 -31.05 15.19 8.21
C HIS A 157 -30.61 16.12 7.06
N ASP A 158 -31.35 16.16 5.95
CA ASP A 158 -31.01 16.93 4.73
C ASP A 158 -29.60 16.69 4.20
N LEU A 159 -29.12 15.45 4.35
CA LEU A 159 -27.79 15.02 3.90
C LEU A 159 -27.92 14.30 2.56
N ARG A 160 -27.28 14.82 1.52
CA ARG A 160 -27.16 14.18 0.21
C ARG A 160 -25.77 13.64 0.02
N ILE A 161 -25.65 12.32 -0.16
CA ILE A 161 -24.37 11.65 -0.43
C ILE A 161 -24.25 11.31 -1.92
N ILE A 162 -25.27 10.69 -2.50
CA ILE A 162 -25.25 10.28 -3.90
C ILE A 162 -25.35 11.51 -4.81
N PHE A 163 -24.49 11.55 -5.83
CA PHE A 163 -24.32 12.68 -6.76
C PHE A 163 -23.98 14.02 -6.08
N ALA A 164 -23.38 13.96 -4.89
CA ALA A 164 -22.96 15.13 -4.13
C ALA A 164 -21.46 15.01 -3.70
N LYS A 165 -20.87 16.12 -3.26
CA LYS A 165 -19.46 16.18 -2.82
C LYS A 165 -19.09 15.13 -1.77
N PRO A 166 -19.93 14.85 -0.73
CA PRO A 166 -19.61 13.81 0.25
C PRO A 166 -19.48 12.41 -0.35
N GLY A 167 -20.28 12.08 -1.37
CA GLY A 167 -20.20 10.80 -2.05
C GLY A 167 -18.86 10.59 -2.78
N ILE A 168 -18.35 11.64 -3.42
CA ILE A 168 -17.03 11.61 -4.09
C ILE A 168 -15.93 11.38 -3.07
N VAL A 169 -15.95 12.09 -1.94
CA VAL A 169 -14.98 11.91 -0.85
C VAL A 169 -15.03 10.48 -0.30
N LEU A 170 -16.23 9.98 -0.02
CA LEU A 170 -16.42 8.63 0.53
C LEU A 170 -15.92 7.55 -0.45
N ALA A 171 -16.25 7.67 -1.73
CA ALA A 171 -15.78 6.78 -2.78
C ALA A 171 -14.25 6.84 -2.91
N THR A 172 -13.67 8.03 -2.83
CA THR A 172 -12.22 8.21 -2.87
C THR A 172 -11.55 7.51 -1.68
N ILE A 173 -12.05 7.71 -0.46
CA ILE A 173 -11.55 7.02 0.75
C ILE A 173 -11.63 5.50 0.56
N PHE A 174 -12.79 4.99 0.15
CA PHE A 174 -13.03 3.56 -0.03
C PHE A 174 -12.06 2.92 -1.02
N VAL A 175 -11.85 3.55 -2.19
CA VAL A 175 -10.98 3.02 -3.24
C VAL A 175 -9.51 3.13 -2.88
N THR A 176 -9.10 4.17 -2.15
CA THR A 176 -7.68 4.44 -1.87
C THR A 176 -7.19 3.90 -0.53
N LEU A 177 -8.07 3.54 0.41
CA LEU A 177 -7.70 2.95 1.70
C LEU A 177 -6.83 1.68 1.57
N PRO A 178 -7.13 0.71 0.68
CA PRO A 178 -6.32 -0.49 0.55
C PRO A 178 -4.87 -0.22 0.17
N PHE A 179 -4.59 0.82 -0.62
CA PHE A 179 -3.21 1.16 -1.00
C PHE A 179 -2.36 1.48 0.23
N VAL A 180 -2.89 2.27 1.16
CA VAL A 180 -2.19 2.63 2.40
C VAL A 180 -1.91 1.38 3.25
N VAL A 181 -2.90 0.53 3.42
CA VAL A 181 -2.76 -0.68 4.24
C VAL A 181 -1.77 -1.67 3.61
N ARG A 182 -1.84 -1.88 2.30
CA ARG A 182 -0.96 -2.80 1.57
C ARG A 182 0.50 -2.37 1.56
N GLU A 183 0.78 -1.07 1.59
CA GLU A 183 2.14 -0.55 1.71
C GLU A 183 2.66 -0.64 3.15
N LEU A 184 1.82 -0.36 4.14
CA LEU A 184 2.24 -0.32 5.53
C LEU A 184 2.41 -1.71 6.16
N VAL A 185 1.55 -2.68 5.83
CA VAL A 185 1.59 -4.03 6.43
C VAL A 185 2.95 -4.71 6.23
N PRO A 186 3.53 -4.80 5.01
CA PRO A 186 4.85 -5.41 4.81
C PRO A 186 5.97 -4.65 5.54
N LEU A 187 5.89 -3.30 5.55
CA LEU A 187 6.87 -2.47 6.25
C LEU A 187 6.86 -2.74 7.75
N MET A 188 5.66 -2.81 8.36
CA MET A 188 5.51 -3.10 9.79
C MET A 188 5.90 -4.54 10.12
N GLN A 189 5.66 -5.51 9.22
CA GLN A 189 6.08 -6.90 9.39
C GLN A 189 7.60 -7.07 9.28
N ALA A 190 8.26 -6.27 8.45
CA ALA A 190 9.72 -6.28 8.31
C ALA A 190 10.44 -5.69 9.54
N GLN A 191 9.77 -4.86 10.31
CA GLN A 191 10.28 -4.38 11.59
C GLN A 191 10.19 -5.49 12.63
N THR A 192 11.34 -5.93 13.14
CA THR A 192 11.39 -6.96 14.17
C THR A 192 10.79 -6.46 15.48
N THR A 193 10.00 -7.29 16.15
CA THR A 193 9.44 -7.00 17.48
C THR A 193 10.49 -6.79 18.57
N MET A 194 11.75 -7.17 18.31
CA MET A 194 12.86 -7.03 19.26
C MET A 194 13.06 -5.61 19.79
N LYS A 195 12.86 -4.60 18.94
CA LYS A 195 13.01 -3.20 19.37
C LYS A 195 11.88 -2.77 20.29
N GLU A 196 10.66 -3.22 19.99
CA GLU A 196 9.47 -2.95 20.79
C GLU A 196 9.55 -3.66 22.16
N GLU A 197 9.98 -4.91 22.17
CA GLU A 197 10.20 -5.69 23.39
C GLU A 197 11.30 -5.06 24.26
N ALA A 198 12.39 -4.59 23.64
CA ALA A 198 13.44 -3.87 24.35
C ALA A 198 12.93 -2.57 24.96
N ALA A 199 12.14 -1.79 24.20
CA ALA A 199 11.55 -0.56 24.71
C ALA A 199 10.54 -0.85 25.83
N TYR A 200 9.75 -1.90 25.71
CA TYR A 200 8.81 -2.33 26.76
C TYR A 200 9.53 -2.76 28.03
N SER A 201 10.64 -3.50 27.91
CA SER A 201 11.47 -3.91 29.07
C SER A 201 12.11 -2.72 29.79
N LEU A 202 12.31 -1.60 29.09
CA LEU A 202 12.78 -0.32 29.65
C LEU A 202 11.65 0.53 30.23
N GLY A 203 10.41 0.04 30.26
CA GLY A 203 9.26 0.72 30.85
C GLY A 203 8.54 1.69 29.93
N ALA A 204 8.77 1.63 28.61
CA ALA A 204 8.04 2.45 27.66
C ALA A 204 6.57 2.05 27.59
N THR A 205 5.67 3.04 27.56
CA THR A 205 4.23 2.81 27.35
C THR A 205 3.95 2.46 25.88
N GLY A 206 2.85 1.76 25.60
CA GLY A 206 2.46 1.40 24.22
C GLY A 206 2.41 2.58 23.25
N TRP A 207 2.00 3.76 23.71
CA TRP A 207 2.01 4.99 22.91
C TRP A 207 3.42 5.51 22.61
N GLN A 208 4.34 5.40 23.59
CA GLN A 208 5.75 5.76 23.39
C GLN A 208 6.43 4.83 22.40
N ILE A 209 6.14 3.52 22.48
CA ILE A 209 6.63 2.51 21.53
C ILE A 209 6.12 2.85 20.12
N PHE A 210 4.81 3.07 19.97
CA PHE A 210 4.23 3.41 18.66
C PHE A 210 4.84 4.68 18.03
N ARG A 211 5.19 5.67 18.85
CA ARG A 211 5.71 6.95 18.35
C ARG A 211 7.21 6.96 18.05
N HIS A 212 8.01 6.15 18.75
CA HIS A 212 9.47 6.27 18.74
C HIS A 212 10.19 5.02 18.21
N VAL A 213 9.53 3.89 18.11
CA VAL A 213 10.06 2.62 17.65
C VAL A 213 9.44 2.22 16.34
#